data_d9ed11e2435385035d29f01d8bc39949
#
_entry.id   d9ed11e2435385035d29f01d8bc39949
#
_cell.length_a   1.000
_cell.length_b   1.000
_cell.length_c   1.000
_cell.angle_alpha   90.00
_cell.angle_beta   90.00
_cell.angle_gamma   90.00
#
_symmetry.space_group_name_H-M   'P 1'
#
loop_
_entity.id
_entity.type
_entity.pdbx_description
1 polymer ?
#
loop_
_entity_poly.entity_id
_entity_poly.type
_entity_poly.pdbx_seq_one_letter_code
_entity_poly.pdbx_strand_id
1 'polypeptide(L)'
;SVFVGRERSFVWAFGRTGAPKFAAVGLGSGEIKQKVDRVRASLNPKAATLGQIPPFDVQTAHQLYLDLLRPVEAAWKSSRNLIVVPHRALGYLPFALFPTHSAAPLAARQPLFSEYRDVAWLARSHSITVLPSVASLGTLRRMPPGATDRRPFAGFADPVFSPDQAQAVALNDPEIGKDSYASLALR
;
A
#
# COMPACT_ATOMS: atom_id res chain seq x y z
N SER A 1 11.17 -0.20 -9.10
CA SER A 1 10.12 -0.63 -10.04
C SER A 1 10.15 -2.15 -10.19
N VAL A 2 8.98 -2.75 -10.31
CA VAL A 2 8.82 -4.20 -10.53
C VAL A 2 8.01 -4.42 -11.80
N PHE A 3 8.43 -5.34 -12.63
CA PHE A 3 7.67 -5.83 -13.78
C PHE A 3 7.39 -7.33 -13.59
N VAL A 4 6.13 -7.71 -13.65
CA VAL A 4 5.68 -9.10 -13.49
C VAL A 4 5.36 -9.69 -14.85
N GLY A 5 6.24 -10.58 -15.33
CA GLY A 5 6.04 -11.34 -16.56
C GLY A 5 5.26 -12.63 -16.31
N ARG A 6 5.07 -13.42 -17.37
CA ARG A 6 4.32 -14.67 -17.30
C ARG A 6 5.06 -15.74 -16.47
N GLU A 7 6.35 -15.94 -16.74
CA GLU A 7 7.19 -16.99 -16.15
C GLU A 7 8.20 -16.46 -15.12
N ARG A 8 8.64 -15.21 -15.28
CA ARG A 8 9.59 -14.55 -14.39
C ARG A 8 9.27 -13.08 -14.24
N SER A 9 9.77 -12.49 -13.18
CA SER A 9 9.63 -11.08 -12.91
C SER A 9 10.98 -10.37 -12.89
N PHE A 10 10.95 -9.06 -13.01
CA PHE A 10 12.13 -8.22 -13.10
C PHE A 10 12.02 -7.06 -12.13
N VAL A 11 13.10 -6.77 -11.43
CA VAL A 11 13.14 -5.70 -10.42
C VAL A 11 14.31 -4.78 -10.74
N TRP A 12 14.02 -3.47 -10.71
CA TRP A 12 15.01 -2.41 -10.82
C TRP A 12 14.94 -1.51 -9.59
N ALA A 13 16.10 -1.13 -9.08
CA ALA A 13 16.23 -0.12 -8.05
C ALA A 13 17.24 0.95 -8.46
N PHE A 14 16.89 2.19 -8.20
CA PHE A 14 17.66 3.38 -8.49
C PHE A 14 17.88 4.13 -7.16
N GLY A 15 19.13 4.22 -6.73
CA GLY A 15 19.51 5.06 -5.59
C GLY A 15 19.71 6.51 -6.02
N ARG A 16 19.97 7.39 -5.05
CA ARG A 16 20.36 8.79 -5.34
C ARG A 16 21.73 8.87 -6.00
N THR A 17 22.58 7.92 -5.69
CA THR A 17 23.96 7.81 -6.19
C THR A 17 24.23 6.35 -6.54
N GLY A 18 25.19 6.10 -7.41
CA GLY A 18 25.59 4.77 -7.81
C GLY A 18 24.81 4.22 -9.02
N ALA A 19 25.26 3.06 -9.50
CA ALA A 19 24.63 2.41 -10.62
C ALA A 19 23.29 1.77 -10.25
N PRO A 20 22.30 1.77 -11.15
CA PRO A 20 21.06 1.02 -10.95
C PRO A 20 21.32 -0.45 -10.64
N LYS A 21 20.52 -1.04 -9.79
CA LYS A 21 20.52 -2.48 -9.54
C LYS A 21 19.36 -3.13 -10.27
N PHE A 22 19.62 -4.30 -10.80
CA PHE A 22 18.67 -5.12 -11.53
C PHE A 22 18.72 -6.56 -11.04
N ALA A 23 17.57 -7.20 -10.97
CA ALA A 23 17.46 -8.62 -10.68
C ALA A 23 16.33 -9.25 -11.49
N ALA A 24 16.59 -10.43 -12.02
CA ALA A 24 15.57 -11.32 -12.55
C ALA A 24 15.15 -12.29 -11.43
N VAL A 25 13.87 -12.42 -11.22
CA VAL A 25 13.27 -13.25 -10.16
C VAL A 25 12.49 -14.38 -10.83
N GLY A 26 12.75 -15.62 -10.40
CA GLY A 26 12.13 -16.82 -10.96
C GLY A 26 10.65 -17.01 -10.58
N LEU A 27 9.90 -15.92 -10.33
CA LEU A 27 8.49 -15.93 -10.02
C LEU A 27 7.69 -15.31 -11.17
N GLY A 28 6.75 -16.08 -11.69
CA GLY A 28 5.80 -15.63 -12.70
C GLY A 28 4.55 -14.97 -12.12
N SER A 29 3.70 -14.46 -13.00
CA SER A 29 2.47 -13.75 -12.62
C SER A 29 1.50 -14.61 -11.82
N GLY A 30 1.44 -15.91 -12.07
CA GLY A 30 0.58 -16.85 -11.33
C GLY A 30 1.02 -17.00 -9.88
N GLU A 31 2.32 -17.25 -9.66
CA GLU A 31 2.90 -17.43 -8.32
C GLU A 31 2.82 -16.14 -7.49
N ILE A 32 3.14 -15.00 -8.12
CA ILE A 32 3.02 -13.70 -7.47
C ILE A 32 1.56 -13.44 -7.07
N LYS A 33 0.61 -13.69 -7.98
CA LYS A 33 -0.80 -13.53 -7.65
C LYS A 33 -1.23 -14.41 -6.47
N GLN A 34 -0.81 -15.67 -6.44
CA GLN A 34 -1.12 -16.59 -5.35
C GLN A 34 -0.57 -16.08 -4.00
N LYS A 35 0.69 -15.63 -3.97
CA LYS A 35 1.31 -15.04 -2.76
C LYS A 35 0.57 -13.77 -2.33
N VAL A 36 0.21 -12.89 -3.27
CA VAL A 36 -0.55 -11.66 -3.01
C VAL A 36 -1.91 -11.98 -2.43
N ASP A 37 -2.66 -12.90 -3.02
CA ASP A 37 -3.99 -13.29 -2.56
C ASP A 37 -3.93 -13.85 -1.13
N ARG A 38 -2.92 -14.66 -0.81
CA ARG A 38 -2.71 -15.20 0.54
C ARG A 38 -2.44 -14.09 1.57
N VAL A 39 -1.54 -13.14 1.28
CA VAL A 39 -1.28 -12.02 2.17
C VAL A 39 -2.52 -11.15 2.34
N ARG A 40 -3.26 -10.89 1.26
CA ARG A 40 -4.49 -10.09 1.30
C ARG A 40 -5.62 -10.73 2.09
N ALA A 41 -5.73 -12.06 2.06
CA ALA A 41 -6.75 -12.77 2.83
C ALA A 41 -6.63 -12.47 4.33
N SER A 42 -5.41 -12.31 4.83
CA SER A 42 -5.16 -11.94 6.22
C SER A 42 -5.36 -10.45 6.53
N LEU A 43 -5.35 -9.57 5.51
CA LEU A 43 -5.58 -8.13 5.67
C LEU A 43 -7.05 -7.72 5.57
N ASN A 44 -7.87 -8.53 4.91
CA ASN A 44 -9.30 -8.27 4.76
C ASN A 44 -10.12 -9.50 5.17
N PRO A 45 -10.02 -9.91 6.43
CA PRO A 45 -10.75 -11.06 6.93
C PRO A 45 -12.24 -10.74 7.05
N LYS A 46 -13.08 -11.69 6.68
CA LYS A 46 -14.52 -11.64 6.95
C LYS A 46 -14.77 -12.07 8.41
N ALA A 47 -14.27 -11.30 9.35
CA ALA A 47 -14.39 -11.59 10.78
C ALA A 47 -15.53 -10.78 11.40
N ALA A 48 -16.38 -11.42 12.19
CA ALA A 48 -17.47 -10.74 12.89
C ALA A 48 -16.99 -9.96 14.12
N THR A 49 -15.86 -10.37 14.72
CA THR A 49 -15.27 -9.73 15.90
C THR A 49 -13.76 -9.60 15.74
N LEU A 50 -13.14 -8.68 16.49
CA LEU A 50 -11.68 -8.48 16.47
C LEU A 50 -10.90 -9.74 16.85
N GLY A 51 -11.41 -10.55 17.77
CA GLY A 51 -10.77 -11.80 18.19
C GLY A 51 -10.79 -12.93 17.16
N GLN A 52 -11.60 -12.78 16.10
CA GLN A 52 -11.69 -13.74 14.99
C GLN A 52 -10.83 -13.35 13.79
N ILE A 53 -10.14 -12.20 13.85
CA ILE A 53 -9.22 -11.78 12.80
C ILE A 53 -8.04 -12.76 12.77
N PRO A 54 -7.80 -13.47 11.63
CA PRO A 54 -6.65 -14.37 11.54
C PRO A 54 -5.35 -13.59 11.61
N PRO A 55 -4.28 -14.18 12.14
CA PRO A 55 -2.97 -13.55 12.13
C PRO A 55 -2.51 -13.22 10.71
N PHE A 56 -1.81 -12.10 10.56
CA PHE A 56 -1.21 -11.71 9.28
C PHE A 56 -0.15 -12.73 8.85
N ASP A 57 -0.17 -13.10 7.57
CA ASP A 57 0.80 -14.06 7.00
C ASP A 57 2.17 -13.39 6.80
N VAL A 58 2.90 -13.23 7.90
CA VAL A 58 4.25 -12.63 7.92
C VAL A 58 5.25 -13.44 7.11
N GLN A 59 5.05 -14.76 7.00
CA GLN A 59 5.99 -15.62 6.27
C GLN A 59 5.89 -15.40 4.76
N THR A 60 4.68 -15.41 4.21
CA THR A 60 4.49 -15.12 2.78
C THR A 60 4.89 -13.68 2.44
N ALA A 61 4.60 -12.71 3.33
CA ALA A 61 5.02 -11.33 3.14
C ALA A 61 6.55 -11.17 3.19
N HIS A 62 7.24 -11.88 4.10
CA HIS A 62 8.70 -11.91 4.15
C HIS A 62 9.30 -12.56 2.90
N GLN A 63 8.70 -13.65 2.41
CA GLN A 63 9.17 -14.28 1.17
C GLN A 63 9.06 -13.33 -0.02
N LEU A 64 7.98 -12.57 -0.13
CA LEU A 64 7.86 -11.53 -1.16
C LEU A 64 8.94 -10.43 -1.02
N TYR A 65 9.30 -10.07 0.20
CA TYR A 65 10.43 -9.17 0.44
C TYR A 65 11.75 -9.76 -0.08
N LEU A 66 12.02 -11.03 0.25
CA LEU A 66 13.23 -11.72 -0.20
C LEU A 66 13.30 -11.87 -1.71
N ASP A 67 12.16 -12.16 -2.35
CA ASP A 67 12.10 -12.38 -3.79
C ASP A 67 12.20 -11.05 -4.58
N LEU A 68 11.58 -9.97 -4.09
CA LEU A 68 11.40 -8.76 -4.89
C LEU A 68 12.28 -7.58 -4.45
N LEU A 69 12.52 -7.38 -3.16
CA LEU A 69 13.23 -6.20 -2.66
C LEU A 69 14.69 -6.49 -2.29
N ARG A 70 14.95 -7.63 -1.69
CA ARG A 70 16.28 -8.04 -1.23
C ARG A 70 17.32 -8.10 -2.36
N PRO A 71 17.04 -8.62 -3.57
CA PRO A 71 18.03 -8.73 -4.63
C PRO A 71 18.60 -7.40 -5.10
N VAL A 72 17.86 -6.31 -4.89
CA VAL A 72 18.28 -4.94 -5.28
C VAL A 72 18.49 -4.03 -4.06
N GLU A 73 18.57 -4.61 -2.86
CA GLU A 73 18.64 -3.89 -1.58
C GLU A 73 19.79 -2.89 -1.52
N ALA A 74 20.93 -3.21 -2.09
CA ALA A 74 22.11 -2.36 -2.10
C ALA A 74 21.87 -0.97 -2.73
N ALA A 75 20.86 -0.81 -3.60
CA ALA A 75 20.56 0.48 -4.22
C ALA A 75 19.61 1.35 -3.38
N TRP A 76 18.87 0.79 -2.42
CA TRP A 76 17.84 1.54 -1.72
C TRP A 76 17.96 1.52 -0.19
N LYS A 77 18.69 0.59 0.39
CA LYS A 77 18.77 0.39 1.85
C LYS A 77 19.18 1.63 2.63
N SER A 78 20.06 2.46 2.08
CA SER A 78 20.51 3.71 2.71
C SER A 78 19.52 4.86 2.59
N SER A 79 18.45 4.72 1.81
CA SER A 79 17.44 5.75 1.60
C SER A 79 16.36 5.67 2.67
N ARG A 80 15.93 6.81 3.21
CA ARG A 80 14.78 6.84 4.14
C ARG A 80 13.43 6.72 3.43
N ASN A 81 13.36 7.16 2.18
CA ASN A 81 12.12 7.18 1.40
C ASN A 81 12.25 6.25 0.20
N LEU A 82 11.32 5.34 0.07
CA LEU A 82 11.22 4.42 -1.05
C LEU A 82 10.00 4.78 -1.91
N ILE A 83 10.23 4.96 -3.20
CA ILE A 83 9.15 5.05 -4.19
C ILE A 83 9.06 3.69 -4.87
N VAL A 84 7.95 3.03 -4.69
CA VAL A 84 7.68 1.71 -5.28
C VAL A 84 6.70 1.86 -6.44
N VAL A 85 7.06 1.27 -7.58
CA VAL A 85 6.18 1.17 -8.75
C VAL A 85 5.90 -0.32 -8.95
N PRO A 86 4.79 -0.82 -8.39
CA PRO A 86 4.40 -2.21 -8.55
C PRO A 86 3.77 -2.47 -9.91
N HIS A 87 3.68 -3.74 -10.28
CA HIS A 87 2.99 -4.17 -11.49
C HIS A 87 1.97 -5.26 -11.17
N ARG A 88 0.81 -5.23 -11.83
CA ARG A 88 -0.27 -6.22 -11.68
C ARG A 88 -0.70 -6.41 -10.22
N ALA A 89 -0.81 -7.67 -9.76
CA ALA A 89 -1.28 -8.02 -8.42
C ALA A 89 -0.50 -7.35 -7.28
N LEU A 90 0.79 -7.02 -7.49
CA LEU A 90 1.60 -6.33 -6.49
C LEU A 90 1.06 -4.95 -6.11
N GLY A 91 0.30 -4.30 -7.00
CA GLY A 91 -0.34 -3.01 -6.70
C GLY A 91 -1.38 -3.07 -5.56
N TYR A 92 -1.83 -4.26 -5.20
CA TYR A 92 -2.77 -4.47 -4.11
C TYR A 92 -2.12 -4.75 -2.76
N LEU A 93 -0.79 -4.73 -2.67
CA LEU A 93 -0.07 -5.01 -1.44
C LEU A 93 0.45 -3.72 -0.78
N PRO A 94 0.30 -3.59 0.53
CA PRO A 94 0.98 -2.56 1.30
C PRO A 94 2.43 -2.98 1.54
N PHE A 95 3.37 -2.54 0.71
CA PHE A 95 4.82 -2.83 0.85
C PHE A 95 5.37 -2.47 2.23
N ALA A 96 4.75 -1.51 2.91
CA ALA A 96 5.06 -1.11 4.27
C ALA A 96 5.04 -2.28 5.28
N LEU A 97 4.18 -3.27 5.03
CA LEU A 97 3.99 -4.45 5.87
C LEU A 97 4.88 -5.64 5.49
N PHE A 98 5.90 -5.44 4.67
CA PHE A 98 6.87 -6.50 4.42
C PHE A 98 7.83 -6.61 5.60
N PRO A 99 7.92 -7.78 6.26
CA PRO A 99 8.97 -8.03 7.24
C PRO A 99 10.32 -8.09 6.56
N THR A 100 11.31 -7.38 7.08
CA THR A 100 12.70 -7.36 6.55
C THR A 100 13.54 -8.51 7.09
N HIS A 101 13.08 -9.15 8.18
CA HIS A 101 13.70 -10.31 8.78
C HIS A 101 12.68 -11.44 8.89
N SER A 102 13.19 -12.66 8.94
CA SER A 102 12.34 -13.84 9.16
C SER A 102 11.59 -13.71 10.49
N ALA A 103 10.30 -13.97 10.43
CA ALA A 103 9.45 -14.02 11.61
C ALA A 103 8.77 -15.39 11.68
N ALA A 104 8.67 -15.94 12.88
CA ALA A 104 7.85 -17.13 13.12
C ALA A 104 6.37 -16.80 12.80
N PRO A 105 5.53 -17.81 12.51
CA PRO A 105 4.11 -17.61 12.41
C PRO A 105 3.59 -16.92 13.67
N LEU A 106 2.81 -15.84 13.46
CA LEU A 106 2.26 -15.10 14.60
C LEU A 106 1.08 -15.87 15.19
N ALA A 107 1.10 -16.07 16.49
CA ALA A 107 -0.04 -16.56 17.24
C ALA A 107 -0.69 -15.38 17.98
N ALA A 108 -2.01 -15.32 17.98
CA ALA A 108 -2.74 -14.28 18.67
C ALA A 108 -2.36 -14.24 20.16
N ARG A 109 -2.05 -13.04 20.67
CA ARG A 109 -1.63 -12.79 22.04
C ARG A 109 -2.55 -11.76 22.70
N GLN A 110 -2.50 -11.70 24.02
CA GLN A 110 -3.14 -10.62 24.78
C GLN A 110 -2.08 -9.61 25.25
N PRO A 111 -2.34 -8.30 25.15
CA PRO A 111 -3.49 -7.67 24.46
C PRO A 111 -3.47 -7.95 22.95
N LEU A 112 -4.65 -7.94 22.33
CA LEU A 112 -4.81 -8.21 20.89
C LEU A 112 -3.80 -7.43 20.05
N PHE A 113 -3.23 -8.10 19.05
CA PHE A 113 -2.25 -7.55 18.11
C PHE A 113 -0.87 -7.22 18.72
N SER A 114 -0.61 -7.59 19.97
CA SER A 114 0.71 -7.35 20.61
C SER A 114 1.84 -8.11 19.94
N GLU A 115 1.55 -9.22 19.30
CA GLU A 115 2.48 -10.06 18.53
C GLU A 115 3.15 -9.33 17.35
N TYR A 116 2.51 -8.26 16.85
CA TYR A 116 3.04 -7.47 15.73
C TYR A 116 4.13 -6.47 16.14
N ARG A 117 4.28 -6.22 17.45
CA ARG A 117 5.22 -5.21 17.95
C ARG A 117 6.67 -5.54 17.66
N ASP A 118 7.01 -6.82 17.62
CA ASP A 118 8.40 -7.27 17.46
C ASP A 118 8.76 -7.58 16.01
N VAL A 119 7.80 -7.50 15.10
CA VAL A 119 8.05 -7.73 13.68
C VAL A 119 8.83 -6.56 13.08
N ALA A 120 9.91 -6.88 12.38
CA ALA A 120 10.77 -5.89 11.71
C ALA A 120 10.14 -5.43 10.39
N TRP A 121 9.06 -4.66 10.48
CA TRP A 121 8.37 -4.12 9.32
C TRP A 121 9.25 -3.16 8.51
N LEU A 122 9.15 -3.20 7.18
CA LEU A 122 9.84 -2.25 6.30
C LEU A 122 9.48 -0.79 6.63
N ALA A 123 8.25 -0.54 7.05
CA ALA A 123 7.76 0.77 7.49
C ALA A 123 8.50 1.33 8.72
N ARG A 124 9.19 0.52 9.51
CA ARG A 124 9.95 1.02 10.66
C ARG A 124 11.22 1.78 10.27
N SER A 125 11.77 1.45 9.11
CA SER A 125 13.03 2.04 8.63
C SER A 125 12.85 2.91 7.40
N HIS A 126 11.75 2.77 6.66
CA HIS A 126 11.54 3.44 5.39
C HIS A 126 10.12 3.98 5.28
N SER A 127 10.01 5.22 4.82
CA SER A 127 8.74 5.78 4.33
C SER A 127 8.49 5.26 2.91
N ILE A 128 7.29 4.74 2.64
CA ILE A 128 6.99 4.07 1.37
C ILE A 128 5.88 4.81 0.64
N THR A 129 6.18 5.22 -0.58
CA THR A 129 5.22 5.81 -1.51
C THR A 129 5.02 4.87 -2.69
N VAL A 130 3.79 4.54 -2.98
CA VAL A 130 3.43 3.71 -4.14
C VAL A 130 2.93 4.59 -5.27
N LEU A 131 3.51 4.42 -6.46
CA LEU A 131 3.07 5.13 -7.67
C LEU A 131 2.58 4.13 -8.71
N PRO A 132 1.57 4.48 -9.49
CA PRO A 132 1.02 3.60 -10.53
C PRO A 132 1.99 3.39 -11.70
N SER A 133 2.88 4.34 -11.96
CA SER A 133 3.88 4.24 -13.03
C SER A 133 5.08 5.13 -12.77
N VAL A 134 6.19 4.84 -13.44
CA VAL A 134 7.39 5.72 -13.43
C VAL A 134 7.08 7.08 -14.06
N ALA A 135 6.23 7.10 -15.09
CA ALA A 135 5.81 8.35 -15.75
C ALA A 135 5.07 9.28 -14.77
N SER A 136 4.28 8.73 -13.85
CA SER A 136 3.59 9.50 -12.81
C SER A 136 4.56 10.33 -11.96
N LEU A 137 5.74 9.77 -11.65
CA LEU A 137 6.77 10.51 -10.91
C LEU A 137 7.29 11.72 -11.71
N GLY A 138 7.51 11.53 -13.01
CA GLY A 138 7.93 12.61 -13.90
C GLY A 138 6.88 13.72 -14.00
N THR A 139 5.61 13.35 -14.08
CA THR A 139 4.50 14.30 -14.09
C THR A 139 4.43 15.09 -12.78
N LEU A 140 4.45 14.40 -11.63
CA LEU A 140 4.41 15.03 -10.31
C LEU A 140 5.56 16.02 -10.11
N ARG A 141 6.76 15.69 -10.57
CA ARG A 141 7.93 16.56 -10.44
C ARG A 141 7.90 17.79 -11.36
N ARG A 142 7.14 17.73 -12.45
CA ARG A 142 6.96 18.85 -13.37
C ARG A 142 5.75 19.72 -13.05
N MET A 143 4.91 19.28 -12.11
CA MET A 143 3.77 20.12 -11.68
C MET A 143 4.31 21.39 -11.04
N PRO A 144 3.78 22.55 -11.44
CA PRO A 144 4.14 23.81 -10.81
C PRO A 144 3.77 23.79 -9.32
N PRO A 145 4.47 24.53 -8.49
CA PRO A 145 4.06 24.72 -7.11
C PRO A 145 2.60 25.15 -7.05
N GLY A 146 1.84 24.57 -6.15
CA GLY A 146 0.45 25.00 -5.95
C GLY A 146 0.40 26.46 -5.50
N ALA A 147 -0.77 27.09 -5.63
CA ALA A 147 -0.99 28.43 -5.12
C ALA A 147 -0.60 28.53 -3.63
N THR A 148 0.01 29.65 -3.25
CA THR A 148 0.54 29.87 -1.89
C THR A 148 -0.53 29.94 -0.81
N ASP A 149 -1.77 30.21 -1.21
CA ASP A 149 -2.96 30.28 -0.36
C ASP A 149 -3.69 28.94 -0.20
N ARG A 150 -3.15 27.86 -0.79
CA ARG A 150 -3.72 26.51 -0.63
C ARG A 150 -3.65 26.06 0.82
N ARG A 151 -4.77 25.59 1.32
CA ARG A 151 -4.80 24.91 2.63
C ARG A 151 -4.00 23.60 2.54
N PRO A 152 -3.21 23.26 3.58
CA PRO A 152 -2.38 22.05 3.59
C PRO A 152 -3.19 20.76 3.45
N PHE A 153 -4.44 20.80 3.87
CA PHE A 153 -5.34 19.64 3.90
C PHE A 153 -6.78 20.08 3.69
N ALA A 154 -7.51 19.37 2.83
CA ALA A 154 -8.96 19.42 2.75
C ALA A 154 -9.47 17.98 2.91
N GLY A 155 -10.24 17.73 3.97
CA GLY A 155 -10.85 16.42 4.25
C GLY A 155 -12.35 16.51 4.02
N PHE A 156 -12.88 15.49 3.31
CA PHE A 156 -14.31 15.26 3.20
C PHE A 156 -14.59 13.96 3.95
N ALA A 157 -15.44 14.05 4.96
CA ALA A 157 -15.85 12.89 5.74
C ALA A 157 -17.33 12.59 5.49
N ASP A 158 -17.71 11.36 5.82
CA ASP A 158 -19.09 10.88 5.73
C ASP A 158 -19.68 10.92 4.30
N PRO A 159 -19.07 10.18 3.36
CA PRO A 159 -19.57 10.16 2.00
C PRO A 159 -20.91 9.45 1.93
N VAL A 160 -21.85 10.07 1.22
CA VAL A 160 -23.17 9.51 0.94
C VAL A 160 -23.10 8.61 -0.28
N PHE A 161 -23.35 7.30 -0.11
CA PHE A 161 -23.25 6.30 -1.17
C PHE A 161 -24.60 5.90 -1.77
N SER A 162 -25.73 6.34 -1.18
CA SER A 162 -27.05 6.00 -1.67
C SER A 162 -28.05 7.13 -1.48
N PRO A 163 -29.14 7.19 -2.28
CA PRO A 163 -30.22 8.17 -2.10
C PRO A 163 -30.86 8.11 -0.71
N ASP A 164 -30.99 6.93 -0.13
CA ASP A 164 -31.58 6.72 1.20
C ASP A 164 -30.71 7.33 2.30
N GLN A 165 -29.37 7.18 2.18
CA GLN A 165 -28.42 7.84 3.06
C GLN A 165 -28.49 9.37 2.92
N ALA A 166 -28.66 9.88 1.68
CA ALA A 166 -28.81 11.32 1.44
C ALA A 166 -30.03 11.89 2.17
N GLN A 167 -31.16 11.17 2.12
CA GLN A 167 -32.37 11.57 2.83
C GLN A 167 -32.19 11.52 4.35
N ALA A 168 -31.55 10.49 4.87
CA ALA A 168 -31.29 10.34 6.31
C ALA A 168 -30.38 11.47 6.84
N VAL A 169 -29.34 11.86 6.08
CA VAL A 169 -28.44 12.97 6.43
C VAL A 169 -29.19 14.31 6.37
N ALA A 170 -30.00 14.54 5.35
CA ALA A 170 -30.77 15.76 5.20
C ALA A 170 -31.84 15.94 6.30
N LEU A 171 -32.39 14.84 6.83
CA LEU A 171 -33.34 14.85 7.92
C LEU A 171 -32.67 15.15 9.29
N ASN A 172 -31.42 14.73 9.47
CA ASN A 172 -30.68 14.92 10.71
C ASN A 172 -29.93 16.26 10.78
N ASP A 173 -29.60 16.86 9.64
CA ASP A 173 -28.96 18.18 9.56
C ASP A 173 -29.42 18.96 8.32
N PRO A 174 -30.51 19.74 8.45
CA PRO A 174 -31.08 20.50 7.33
C PRO A 174 -30.18 21.60 6.77
N GLU A 175 -29.13 22.01 7.47
CA GLU A 175 -28.17 23.04 7.02
C GLU A 175 -27.15 22.46 6.02
N ILE A 176 -26.79 21.17 6.15
CA ILE A 176 -25.86 20.50 5.23
C ILE A 176 -26.50 20.27 3.85
N GLY A 177 -27.81 20.16 3.77
CA GLY A 177 -28.54 19.81 2.53
C GLY A 177 -28.63 20.90 1.48
N LYS A 178 -28.38 22.17 1.80
CA LYS A 178 -28.68 23.28 0.88
C LYS A 178 -27.54 23.64 -0.07
N ASP A 179 -26.28 23.47 0.30
CA ASP A 179 -25.14 23.95 -0.49
C ASP A 179 -24.15 22.91 -0.99
N SER A 180 -24.18 21.67 -0.44
CA SER A 180 -23.10 20.69 -0.68
C SER A 180 -23.32 19.74 -1.85
N TYR A 181 -24.54 19.42 -2.20
CA TYR A 181 -24.81 18.33 -3.16
C TYR A 181 -25.17 18.80 -4.56
N ALA A 182 -25.67 20.00 -4.72
CA ALA A 182 -26.04 20.55 -6.03
C ALA A 182 -24.82 20.92 -6.90
N SER A 183 -23.66 21.19 -6.30
CA SER A 183 -22.46 21.62 -7.03
C SER A 183 -21.59 20.48 -7.54
N LEU A 184 -21.77 19.25 -7.06
CA LEU A 184 -20.97 18.07 -7.45
C LEU A 184 -21.59 17.25 -8.58
N ALA A 185 -22.87 17.43 -8.88
CA ALA A 185 -23.58 16.67 -9.91
C ALA A 185 -23.49 17.27 -11.33
N LEU A 186 -22.81 18.39 -11.51
CA LEU A 186 -22.79 19.15 -12.80
C LEU A 186 -21.39 19.54 -13.28
N ARG A 187 -20.34 18.77 -12.93
CA ARG A 187 -19.03 18.96 -13.56
C ARG A 187 -18.39 17.64 -13.93
#